data_6e8351a8261beaadb33c852372849913
#
_entry.id   6e8351a8261beaadb33c852372849913
#
_cell.length_a   1.000
_cell.length_b   1.000
_cell.length_c   1.000
_cell.angle_alpha   90.00
_cell.angle_beta   90.00
_cell.angle_gamma   90.00
#
_symmetry.space_group_name_H-M   'P 1'
#
loop_
_entity.id
_entity.type
_entity.pdbx_description
1 polymer ?
#
loop_
_entity_poly.entity_id
_entity_poly.type
_entity_poly.pdbx_seq_one_letter_code
_entity_poly.pdbx_strand_id
1 'polypeptide(L)'
;MPNHPQTPMKNKQVFLTLVLLVVGSGLCPAAAAAPNPSDESEVRGAVQRIFDQLKAGQYEALYDGLPSATRARLPRDRFINGLQHTRNLYQLDRIEIGAARVAGNLAVVDTVMYARIAQPFNAEGKLVVQQYLVREDGKWRVATGDRATIDRFLKSNPSFARKFPIKRPRAFIKQDDKWIEFNPRGQK
;
A
#
# COMPACT_ATOMS: atom_id res chain seq x y z
N MET A 1 39.49 -61.83 47.87
CA MET A 1 40.97 -61.81 47.97
C MET A 1 41.48 -61.66 46.58
N PRO A 2 42.58 -60.94 46.45
CA PRO A 2 42.91 -59.60 46.92
C PRO A 2 43.32 -58.69 45.71
N ASN A 3 43.31 -57.52 46.02
CA ASN A 3 44.35 -56.51 46.07
C ASN A 3 44.41 -55.53 44.91
N HIS A 4 44.20 -54.35 45.35
CA HIS A 4 44.90 -53.10 45.06
C HIS A 4 46.37 -53.28 44.69
N PRO A 5 47.05 -52.30 44.05
CA PRO A 5 47.08 -50.90 44.46
C PRO A 5 47.29 -49.89 43.31
N GLN A 6 46.79 -48.68 43.60
CA GLN A 6 47.63 -47.45 43.80
C GLN A 6 48.31 -46.80 42.62
N THR A 7 47.77 -45.67 42.28
CA THR A 7 48.40 -44.34 42.05
C THR A 7 49.93 -44.26 42.04
N PRO A 8 50.62 -43.17 41.68
CA PRO A 8 50.12 -41.82 41.27
C PRO A 8 50.99 -41.17 40.16
N MET A 9 50.71 -39.94 39.95
CA MET A 9 51.63 -38.82 39.72
C MET A 9 51.54 -38.08 38.41
N LYS A 10 51.12 -36.90 38.64
CA LYS A 10 51.84 -35.61 38.51
C LYS A 10 51.95 -34.97 37.17
N ASN A 11 51.30 -33.85 37.22
CA ASN A 11 51.75 -32.56 36.72
C ASN A 11 52.33 -32.49 35.31
N LYS A 12 51.59 -31.78 34.47
CA LYS A 12 52.26 -30.62 33.87
C LYS A 12 51.20 -29.62 33.47
N GLN A 13 51.31 -28.49 34.11
CA GLN A 13 50.72 -27.25 33.67
C GLN A 13 50.99 -27.07 32.19
N VAL A 14 49.89 -26.93 31.39
CA VAL A 14 50.02 -26.34 30.11
C VAL A 14 48.94 -25.22 30.11
N PHE A 15 49.44 -24.05 29.98
CA PHE A 15 48.80 -22.77 29.90
C PHE A 15 47.47 -22.84 29.22
N LEU A 16 46.40 -22.57 29.97
CA LEU A 16 45.08 -22.34 29.51
C LEU A 16 45.02 -20.86 29.02
N THR A 17 45.26 -20.64 27.76
CA THR A 17 44.97 -19.38 27.12
C THR A 17 43.46 -19.33 26.92
N LEU A 18 42.77 -18.70 27.86
CA LEU A 18 41.35 -18.40 27.80
C LEU A 18 41.16 -17.33 26.73
N VAL A 19 40.85 -17.72 25.49
CA VAL A 19 40.32 -16.83 24.47
C VAL A 19 38.88 -16.61 24.83
N LEU A 20 38.62 -15.50 25.48
CA LEU A 20 37.28 -14.99 25.74
C LEU A 20 36.67 -14.51 24.41
N LEU A 21 35.96 -15.40 23.71
CA LEU A 21 35.20 -15.08 22.53
C LEU A 21 33.96 -14.32 22.99
N VAL A 22 34.06 -12.99 23.08
CA VAL A 22 32.91 -12.12 23.28
C VAL A 22 32.09 -12.21 22.00
N VAL A 23 31.09 -13.10 22.02
CA VAL A 23 30.02 -13.08 21.03
C VAL A 23 29.18 -11.86 21.38
N GLY A 24 29.56 -10.72 20.84
CA GLY A 24 28.77 -9.54 20.81
C GLY A 24 27.56 -9.84 19.92
N SER A 25 26.44 -10.20 20.54
CA SER A 25 25.16 -10.20 19.88
C SER A 25 24.80 -8.74 19.53
N GLY A 26 25.32 -8.26 18.43
CA GLY A 26 24.93 -7.01 17.84
C GLY A 26 23.47 -7.16 17.44
N LEU A 27 22.55 -6.63 18.28
CA LEU A 27 21.24 -6.24 17.80
C LEU A 27 21.50 -5.14 16.75
N CYS A 28 21.61 -5.54 15.48
CA CYS A 28 21.46 -4.60 14.39
C CYS A 28 20.01 -4.08 14.49
N PRO A 29 19.78 -2.79 14.77
CA PRO A 29 18.46 -2.23 14.54
C PRO A 29 18.16 -2.48 13.07
N ALA A 30 17.05 -3.15 12.77
CA ALA A 30 16.56 -3.28 11.41
C ALA A 30 16.35 -1.85 10.89
N ALA A 31 17.36 -1.33 10.20
CA ALA A 31 17.26 -0.07 9.50
C ALA A 31 16.11 -0.24 8.53
N ALA A 32 15.04 0.52 8.74
CA ALA A 32 13.96 0.62 7.78
C ALA A 32 14.61 1.01 6.45
N ALA A 33 14.67 0.06 5.52
CA ALA A 33 15.26 0.30 4.22
C ALA A 33 14.62 1.54 3.61
N ALA A 34 15.44 2.49 3.19
CA ALA A 34 14.94 3.66 2.44
C ALA A 34 14.17 3.15 1.21
N PRO A 35 13.06 3.79 0.84
CA PRO A 35 12.30 3.39 -0.34
C PRO A 35 13.23 3.34 -1.55
N ASN A 36 13.22 2.21 -2.26
CA ASN A 36 13.97 2.09 -3.49
C ASN A 36 13.30 3.03 -4.54
N PRO A 37 14.04 3.92 -5.22
CA PRO A 37 13.48 4.76 -6.28
C PRO A 37 12.72 3.96 -7.35
N SER A 38 13.10 2.70 -7.60
CA SER A 38 12.36 1.79 -8.48
C SER A 38 10.96 1.47 -7.96
N ASP A 39 10.79 1.28 -6.65
CA ASP A 39 9.49 0.97 -6.05
C ASP A 39 8.51 2.14 -6.19
N GLU A 40 8.95 3.37 -6.00
CA GLU A 40 8.10 4.55 -6.22
C GLU A 40 7.68 4.68 -7.69
N SER A 41 8.59 4.43 -8.62
CA SER A 41 8.28 4.45 -10.05
C SER A 41 7.27 3.37 -10.43
N GLU A 42 7.45 2.13 -9.93
CA GLU A 42 6.52 1.03 -10.14
C GLU A 42 5.13 1.33 -9.58
N VAL A 43 5.07 1.90 -8.38
CA VAL A 43 3.81 2.31 -7.71
C VAL A 43 3.09 3.38 -8.54
N ARG A 44 3.79 4.42 -9.01
CA ARG A 44 3.24 5.45 -9.89
C ARG A 44 2.71 4.85 -11.19
N GLY A 45 3.49 3.97 -11.81
CA GLY A 45 3.09 3.25 -13.02
C GLY A 45 1.85 2.37 -12.80
N ALA A 46 1.71 1.74 -11.63
CA ALA A 46 0.53 0.96 -11.29
C ALA A 46 -0.72 1.87 -11.16
N VAL A 47 -0.60 3.02 -10.51
CA VAL A 47 -1.70 3.99 -10.40
C VAL A 47 -2.11 4.51 -11.77
N GLN A 48 -1.15 4.85 -12.63
CA GLN A 48 -1.43 5.33 -13.98
C GLN A 48 -2.17 4.26 -14.80
N ARG A 49 -1.68 3.02 -14.81
CA ARG A 49 -2.35 1.91 -15.53
C ARG A 49 -3.79 1.71 -15.08
N ILE A 50 -4.05 1.75 -13.78
CA ILE A 50 -5.42 1.60 -13.24
C ILE A 50 -6.32 2.75 -13.70
N PHE A 51 -5.82 3.97 -13.69
CA PHE A 51 -6.56 5.12 -14.20
C PHE A 51 -6.88 4.95 -15.69
N ASP A 52 -5.91 4.55 -16.50
CA ASP A 52 -6.07 4.35 -17.94
C ASP A 52 -7.07 3.22 -18.25
N GLN A 53 -7.00 2.11 -17.51
CA GLN A 53 -7.97 1.02 -17.62
C GLN A 53 -9.39 1.47 -17.24
N LEU A 54 -9.52 2.25 -16.14
CA LEU A 54 -10.82 2.78 -15.72
C LEU A 54 -11.41 3.73 -16.76
N LYS A 55 -10.57 4.63 -17.30
CA LYS A 55 -10.93 5.56 -18.37
C LYS A 55 -11.35 4.85 -19.65
N ALA A 56 -10.65 3.77 -20.00
CA ALA A 56 -10.96 2.95 -21.17
C ALA A 56 -12.13 1.98 -20.98
N GLY A 57 -12.67 1.84 -19.74
CA GLY A 57 -13.74 0.89 -19.44
C GLY A 57 -13.32 -0.57 -19.42
N GLN A 58 -12.02 -0.83 -19.18
CA GLN A 58 -11.44 -2.18 -19.09
C GLN A 58 -11.66 -2.78 -17.68
N TYR A 59 -12.91 -2.95 -17.29
CA TYR A 59 -13.30 -3.29 -15.93
C TYR A 59 -12.88 -4.70 -15.51
N GLU A 60 -12.81 -5.64 -16.46
CA GLU A 60 -12.30 -6.99 -16.22
C GLU A 60 -10.82 -6.97 -15.80
N ALA A 61 -10.00 -6.21 -16.54
CA ALA A 61 -8.59 -6.04 -16.23
C ALA A 61 -8.38 -5.32 -14.88
N LEU A 62 -9.24 -4.36 -14.56
CA LEU A 62 -9.25 -3.72 -13.25
C LEU A 62 -9.53 -4.72 -12.13
N TYR A 63 -10.54 -5.60 -12.31
CA TYR A 63 -10.84 -6.62 -11.31
C TYR A 63 -9.68 -7.58 -11.09
N ASP A 64 -9.05 -8.03 -12.17
CA ASP A 64 -7.90 -8.94 -12.11
C ASP A 64 -6.66 -8.29 -11.46
N GLY A 65 -6.59 -6.97 -11.53
CA GLY A 65 -5.58 -6.13 -10.86
C GLY A 65 -5.83 -5.89 -9.36
N LEU A 66 -6.99 -6.26 -8.80
CA LEU A 66 -7.28 -6.09 -7.38
C LEU A 66 -6.47 -7.06 -6.50
N PRO A 67 -6.20 -6.70 -5.22
CA PRO A 67 -5.63 -7.64 -4.25
C PRO A 67 -6.46 -8.92 -4.12
N SER A 68 -5.80 -10.06 -3.89
CA SER A 68 -6.45 -11.35 -3.73
C SER A 68 -7.53 -11.34 -2.64
N ALA A 69 -7.24 -10.70 -1.52
CA ALA A 69 -8.18 -10.55 -0.41
C ALA A 69 -9.41 -9.70 -0.77
N THR A 70 -9.27 -8.74 -1.69
CA THR A 70 -10.39 -7.95 -2.21
C THR A 70 -11.27 -8.80 -3.12
N ARG A 71 -10.67 -9.53 -4.07
CA ARG A 71 -11.38 -10.42 -5.00
C ARG A 71 -12.14 -11.54 -4.29
N ALA A 72 -11.58 -12.06 -3.18
CA ALA A 72 -12.26 -13.09 -2.37
C ALA A 72 -13.58 -12.59 -1.72
N ARG A 73 -13.73 -11.29 -1.52
CA ARG A 73 -14.93 -10.70 -0.90
C ARG A 73 -15.88 -10.00 -1.88
N LEU A 74 -15.38 -9.62 -3.04
CA LEU A 74 -16.10 -8.85 -4.03
C LEU A 74 -16.26 -9.69 -5.31
N PRO A 75 -17.45 -10.23 -5.60
CA PRO A 75 -17.71 -10.96 -6.83
C PRO A 75 -17.42 -10.09 -8.07
N ARG A 76 -16.86 -10.71 -9.10
CA ARG A 76 -16.45 -10.05 -10.36
C ARG A 76 -17.60 -9.25 -10.98
N ASP A 77 -18.74 -9.89 -11.15
CA ASP A 77 -19.91 -9.27 -11.79
C ASP A 77 -20.40 -8.06 -11.02
N ARG A 78 -20.41 -8.15 -9.68
CA ARG A 78 -20.81 -7.03 -8.83
C ARG A 78 -19.87 -5.82 -9.00
N PHE A 79 -18.56 -6.08 -9.09
CA PHE A 79 -17.57 -5.03 -9.33
C PHE A 79 -17.77 -4.37 -10.70
N ILE A 80 -17.85 -5.18 -11.76
CA ILE A 80 -17.98 -4.70 -13.14
C ILE A 80 -19.29 -3.93 -13.30
N ASN A 81 -20.42 -4.49 -12.86
CA ASN A 81 -21.73 -3.83 -12.94
C ASN A 81 -21.75 -2.51 -12.16
N GLY A 82 -21.10 -2.46 -11.00
CA GLY A 82 -20.97 -1.23 -10.22
C GLY A 82 -20.25 -0.12 -10.98
N LEU A 83 -19.16 -0.44 -11.67
CA LEU A 83 -18.42 0.52 -12.48
C LEU A 83 -19.19 0.93 -13.75
N GLN A 84 -19.84 -0.01 -14.41
CA GLN A 84 -20.67 0.28 -15.60
C GLN A 84 -21.82 1.24 -15.27
N HIS A 85 -22.46 1.08 -14.11
CA HIS A 85 -23.53 1.96 -13.66
C HIS A 85 -23.08 3.41 -13.47
N THR A 86 -21.85 3.61 -13.05
CA THR A 86 -21.29 4.94 -12.81
C THR A 86 -20.71 5.59 -14.08
N ARG A 87 -20.50 4.82 -15.16
CA ARG A 87 -19.86 5.30 -16.39
C ARG A 87 -20.57 6.49 -17.03
N ASN A 88 -21.90 6.54 -16.93
CA ASN A 88 -22.71 7.61 -17.50
C ASN A 88 -22.77 8.86 -16.62
N LEU A 89 -22.27 8.79 -15.38
CA LEU A 89 -22.29 9.91 -14.44
C LEU A 89 -21.12 10.86 -14.61
N TYR A 90 -20.00 10.35 -15.14
CA TYR A 90 -18.78 11.13 -15.35
C TYR A 90 -17.91 10.51 -16.44
N GLN A 91 -17.12 11.35 -17.08
CA GLN A 91 -16.09 10.96 -18.03
C GLN A 91 -14.72 11.36 -17.46
N LEU A 92 -13.83 10.38 -17.19
CA LEU A 92 -12.48 10.65 -16.72
C LEU A 92 -11.67 11.38 -17.79
N ASP A 93 -10.94 12.40 -17.38
CA ASP A 93 -10.09 13.21 -18.23
C ASP A 93 -8.62 12.89 -18.00
N ARG A 94 -8.07 13.26 -16.85
CA ARG A 94 -6.66 13.06 -16.50
C ARG A 94 -6.48 12.77 -15.01
N ILE A 95 -5.29 12.25 -14.67
CA ILE A 95 -4.84 12.07 -13.29
C ILE A 95 -3.54 12.83 -13.06
N GLU A 96 -3.42 13.47 -11.91
CA GLU A 96 -2.16 13.99 -11.38
C GLU A 96 -1.70 13.06 -10.27
N ILE A 97 -0.49 12.51 -10.40
CA ILE A 97 0.09 11.59 -9.44
C ILE A 97 1.11 12.36 -8.59
N GLY A 98 0.73 12.63 -7.36
CA GLY A 98 1.52 13.36 -6.39
C GLY A 98 2.58 12.48 -5.69
N ALA A 99 2.83 12.73 -4.41
CA ALA A 99 3.85 12.01 -3.65
C ALA A 99 3.48 10.52 -3.49
N ALA A 100 4.41 9.64 -3.83
CA ALA A 100 4.36 8.22 -3.54
C ALA A 100 5.20 7.93 -2.28
N ARG A 101 4.72 7.02 -1.43
CA ARG A 101 5.38 6.62 -0.18
C ARG A 101 5.26 5.11 -0.06
N VAL A 102 6.40 4.45 0.06
CA VAL A 102 6.49 2.99 0.08
C VAL A 102 7.07 2.54 1.41
N ALA A 103 6.52 1.47 1.99
CA ALA A 103 7.06 0.77 3.14
C ALA A 103 6.83 -0.74 2.98
N GLY A 104 7.86 -1.46 2.58
CA GLY A 104 7.77 -2.90 2.28
C GLY A 104 6.73 -3.18 1.18
N ASN A 105 5.71 -3.96 1.51
CA ASN A 105 4.65 -4.34 0.57
C ASN A 105 3.43 -3.39 0.59
N LEU A 106 3.55 -2.23 1.18
CA LEU A 106 2.49 -1.23 1.27
C LEU A 106 2.96 0.09 0.66
N ALA A 107 2.09 0.72 -0.14
CA ALA A 107 2.32 2.05 -0.65
C ALA A 107 1.06 2.91 -0.55
N VAL A 108 1.27 4.23 -0.46
CA VAL A 108 0.21 5.23 -0.57
C VAL A 108 0.66 6.33 -1.52
N VAL A 109 -0.24 6.74 -2.42
CA VAL A 109 0.00 7.78 -3.42
C VAL A 109 -1.09 8.84 -3.32
N ASP A 110 -0.69 10.10 -3.17
CA ASP A 110 -1.64 11.21 -3.28
C ASP A 110 -1.97 11.43 -4.76
N THR A 111 -3.26 11.49 -5.10
CA THR A 111 -3.71 11.70 -6.49
C THR A 111 -4.80 12.73 -6.58
N VAL A 112 -4.87 13.40 -7.72
CA VAL A 112 -6.01 14.23 -8.13
C VAL A 112 -6.51 13.71 -9.48
N MET A 113 -7.73 13.19 -9.50
CA MET A 113 -8.40 12.75 -10.72
C MET A 113 -9.36 13.83 -11.20
N TYR A 114 -9.33 14.13 -12.48
CA TYR A 114 -10.23 15.09 -13.12
C TYR A 114 -11.21 14.37 -14.02
N ALA A 115 -12.43 14.87 -14.05
CA ALA A 115 -13.50 14.31 -14.86
C ALA A 115 -14.48 15.40 -15.31
N ARG A 116 -15.20 15.12 -16.38
CA ARG A 116 -16.42 15.83 -16.73
C ARG A 116 -17.60 15.12 -16.08
N ILE A 117 -18.35 15.85 -15.28
CA ILE A 117 -19.54 15.33 -14.60
C ILE A 117 -20.74 15.60 -15.48
N ALA A 118 -21.55 14.57 -15.72
CA ALA A 118 -22.78 14.66 -16.51
C ALA A 118 -23.90 15.42 -15.77
N GLN A 119 -25.11 15.42 -16.36
CA GLN A 119 -26.31 15.97 -15.72
C GLN A 119 -26.47 15.44 -14.27
N PRO A 120 -26.95 16.25 -13.33
CA PRO A 120 -27.48 17.62 -13.51
C PRO A 120 -26.40 18.73 -13.45
N PHE A 121 -25.16 18.40 -13.08
CA PHE A 121 -24.11 19.41 -12.83
C PHE A 121 -23.47 19.97 -14.11
N ASN A 122 -23.28 19.13 -15.11
CA ASN A 122 -22.69 19.48 -16.40
C ASN A 122 -21.38 20.31 -16.27
N ALA A 123 -20.49 19.89 -15.38
CA ALA A 123 -19.35 20.66 -14.91
C ALA A 123 -18.05 19.84 -14.89
N GLU A 124 -16.92 20.55 -14.84
CA GLU A 124 -15.66 19.89 -14.49
C GLU A 124 -15.65 19.50 -13.00
N GLY A 125 -15.21 18.28 -12.72
CA GLY A 125 -15.02 17.77 -11.38
C GLY A 125 -13.60 17.34 -11.12
N LYS A 126 -13.18 17.37 -9.85
CA LYS A 126 -11.93 16.73 -9.40
C LYS A 126 -12.14 15.99 -8.10
N LEU A 127 -11.45 14.85 -7.98
CA LEU A 127 -11.41 14.03 -6.78
C LEU A 127 -9.97 13.98 -6.26
N VAL A 128 -9.75 14.50 -5.06
CA VAL A 128 -8.48 14.39 -4.32
C VAL A 128 -8.57 13.18 -3.44
N VAL A 129 -7.74 12.17 -3.70
CA VAL A 129 -7.81 10.88 -3.00
C VAL A 129 -6.45 10.25 -2.85
N GLN A 130 -6.25 9.50 -1.76
CA GLN A 130 -5.09 8.63 -1.58
C GLN A 130 -5.37 7.27 -2.20
N GLN A 131 -4.47 6.84 -3.08
CA GLN A 131 -4.46 5.49 -3.62
C GLN A 131 -3.61 4.60 -2.72
N TYR A 132 -4.19 3.55 -2.18
CA TYR A 132 -3.49 2.53 -1.39
C TYR A 132 -3.16 1.34 -2.28
N LEU A 133 -1.91 0.89 -2.22
CA LEU A 133 -1.44 -0.24 -2.99
C LEU A 133 -0.79 -1.26 -2.07
N VAL A 134 -0.91 -2.53 -2.47
CA VAL A 134 -0.25 -3.65 -1.82
C VAL A 134 0.54 -4.42 -2.86
N ARG A 135 1.72 -4.93 -2.46
CA ARG A 135 2.52 -5.79 -3.32
C ARG A 135 2.14 -7.25 -3.06
N GLU A 136 1.65 -7.93 -4.07
CA GLU A 136 1.37 -9.37 -4.10
C GLU A 136 2.04 -9.99 -5.32
N ASP A 137 2.75 -11.09 -5.15
CA ASP A 137 3.45 -11.81 -6.24
C ASP A 137 4.35 -10.88 -7.06
N GLY A 138 5.08 -9.99 -6.39
CA GLY A 138 5.98 -9.02 -7.00
C GLY A 138 5.28 -7.86 -7.75
N LYS A 139 3.94 -7.77 -7.72
CA LYS A 139 3.17 -6.74 -8.45
C LYS A 139 2.42 -5.81 -7.49
N TRP A 140 2.45 -4.54 -7.78
CA TRP A 140 1.64 -3.55 -7.08
C TRP A 140 0.18 -3.61 -7.53
N ARG A 141 -0.73 -3.83 -6.57
CA ARG A 141 -2.17 -3.92 -6.76
C ARG A 141 -2.88 -2.82 -6.00
N VAL A 142 -3.82 -2.13 -6.63
CA VAL A 142 -4.55 -1.03 -6.00
C VAL A 142 -5.68 -1.58 -5.13
N ALA A 143 -5.64 -1.22 -3.84
CA ALA A 143 -6.64 -1.58 -2.83
C ALA A 143 -7.62 -0.44 -2.52
N THR A 144 -7.53 0.67 -3.23
CA THR A 144 -8.41 1.84 -3.00
C THR A 144 -9.87 1.47 -3.19
N GLY A 145 -10.73 1.94 -2.27
CA GLY A 145 -12.14 1.58 -2.24
C GLY A 145 -12.46 0.36 -1.37
N ASP A 146 -11.51 -0.50 -1.11
CA ASP A 146 -11.68 -1.61 -0.15
C ASP A 146 -11.14 -1.24 1.23
N ARG A 147 -11.95 -0.56 2.02
CA ARG A 147 -11.61 -0.12 3.36
C ARG A 147 -11.13 -1.26 4.25
N ALA A 148 -11.74 -2.45 4.13
CA ALA A 148 -11.38 -3.59 4.96
C ALA A 148 -9.96 -4.09 4.67
N THR A 149 -9.55 -4.10 3.41
CA THR A 149 -8.17 -4.42 3.02
C THR A 149 -7.21 -3.35 3.51
N ILE A 150 -7.51 -2.07 3.29
CA ILE A 150 -6.66 -0.96 3.74
C ILE A 150 -6.47 -1.01 5.27
N ASP A 151 -7.53 -1.13 6.03
CA ASP A 151 -7.47 -1.18 7.51
C ASP A 151 -6.65 -2.38 8.01
N ARG A 152 -6.75 -3.54 7.35
CA ARG A 152 -5.93 -4.70 7.69
C ARG A 152 -4.44 -4.42 7.48
N PHE A 153 -4.06 -3.87 6.33
CA PHE A 153 -2.67 -3.51 6.05
C PHE A 153 -2.15 -2.46 7.02
N LEU A 154 -2.92 -1.44 7.33
CA LEU A 154 -2.52 -0.40 8.27
C LEU A 154 -2.37 -0.93 9.71
N LYS A 155 -3.22 -1.87 10.13
CA LYS A 155 -3.07 -2.56 11.42
C LYS A 155 -1.79 -3.39 11.48
N SER A 156 -1.42 -4.05 10.40
CA SER A 156 -0.17 -4.83 10.29
C SER A 156 1.07 -3.94 10.16
N ASN A 157 0.90 -2.66 9.85
CA ASN A 157 1.99 -1.70 9.63
C ASN A 157 1.77 -0.41 10.45
N PRO A 158 1.77 -0.48 11.79
CA PRO A 158 1.38 0.65 12.63
C PRO A 158 2.32 1.87 12.50
N SER A 159 3.59 1.65 12.25
CA SER A 159 4.55 2.73 11.99
C SER A 159 4.22 3.50 10.71
N PHE A 160 3.84 2.79 9.64
CA PHE A 160 3.38 3.40 8.41
C PHE A 160 2.06 4.16 8.62
N ALA A 161 1.10 3.54 9.31
CA ALA A 161 -0.20 4.15 9.60
C ALA A 161 -0.09 5.46 10.39
N ARG A 162 0.83 5.53 11.36
CA ARG A 162 1.11 6.77 12.12
C ARG A 162 1.73 7.85 11.25
N LYS A 163 2.66 7.46 10.37
CA LYS A 163 3.37 8.41 9.48
C LYS A 163 2.49 8.90 8.33
N PHE A 164 1.60 8.06 7.84
CA PHE A 164 0.74 8.33 6.69
C PHE A 164 -0.73 8.01 7.01
N PRO A 165 -1.40 8.84 7.82
CA PRO A 165 -2.79 8.61 8.20
C PRO A 165 -3.71 8.67 6.97
N ILE A 166 -4.81 7.91 7.04
CA ILE A 166 -5.83 7.91 5.98
C ILE A 166 -6.48 9.29 5.91
N LYS A 167 -6.40 9.91 4.74
CA LYS A 167 -7.13 11.14 4.44
C LYS A 167 -8.49 10.80 3.84
N ARG A 168 -9.49 11.61 4.16
CA ARG A 168 -10.80 11.50 3.51
C ARG A 168 -10.70 11.97 2.06
N PRO A 169 -11.31 11.26 1.10
CA PRO A 169 -11.46 11.78 -0.25
C PRO A 169 -12.24 13.09 -0.24
N ARG A 170 -11.82 14.04 -1.08
CA ARG A 170 -12.47 15.33 -1.25
C ARG A 170 -12.85 15.51 -2.72
N ALA A 171 -14.12 15.77 -2.98
CA ALA A 171 -14.64 16.03 -4.30
C ALA A 171 -14.88 17.52 -4.48
N PHE A 172 -14.64 18.02 -5.70
CA PHE A 172 -14.85 19.42 -6.03
C PHE A 172 -15.55 19.50 -7.40
N ILE A 173 -16.36 20.52 -7.57
CA ILE A 173 -17.00 20.90 -8.83
C ILE A 173 -16.52 22.30 -9.18
N LYS A 174 -16.24 22.54 -10.45
CA LYS A 174 -15.88 23.86 -10.95
C LYS A 174 -17.13 24.67 -11.29
N GLN A 175 -17.28 25.82 -10.65
CA GLN A 175 -18.35 26.80 -10.91
C GLN A 175 -17.72 28.18 -11.02
N ASP A 176 -18.03 28.95 -12.05
CA ASP A 176 -17.49 30.29 -12.30
C ASP A 176 -15.98 30.35 -12.13
N ASP A 177 -15.27 29.40 -12.76
CA ASP A 177 -13.81 29.19 -12.70
C ASP A 177 -13.23 28.92 -11.31
N LYS A 178 -14.05 28.68 -10.30
CA LYS A 178 -13.64 28.36 -8.93
C LYS A 178 -13.95 26.90 -8.60
N TRP A 179 -13.03 26.25 -7.86
CA TRP A 179 -13.25 24.93 -7.33
C TRP A 179 -14.03 24.99 -6.01
N ILE A 180 -15.26 24.50 -6.00
CA ILE A 180 -16.13 24.41 -4.83
C ILE A 180 -16.13 22.98 -4.34
N GLU A 181 -15.84 22.76 -3.04
CA GLU A 181 -15.88 21.43 -2.46
C GLU A 181 -17.33 20.90 -2.41
N PHE A 182 -17.53 19.74 -3.01
CA PHE A 182 -18.81 19.06 -3.03
C PHE A 182 -18.92 18.11 -1.85
N ASN A 183 -19.84 18.38 -0.94
CA ASN A 183 -20.13 17.50 0.18
C ASN A 183 -21.51 16.85 -0.01
N PRO A 184 -21.58 15.59 -0.47
CA PRO A 184 -22.86 14.93 -0.72
C PRO A 184 -23.71 14.72 0.55
N ARG A 185 -23.13 14.89 1.74
CA ARG A 185 -23.83 14.75 3.03
C ARG A 185 -24.34 16.07 3.61
N GLY A 186 -24.04 17.19 2.99
CA GLY A 186 -24.36 18.53 3.47
C GLY A 186 -25.57 19.19 2.80
N GLN A 187 -26.18 18.56 1.80
CA GLN A 187 -27.43 19.04 1.20
C GLN A 187 -28.61 18.40 1.95
N LYS A 188 -28.98 19.02 3.07
CA LYS A 188 -30.29 18.87 3.70
C LYS A 188 -31.08 20.14 3.45
#